data_f84f5ab6783702b68a31f3f23bbaaaf1
#
_entry.id   f84f5ab6783702b68a31f3f23bbaaaf1
#
_cell.length_a   1.000
_cell.length_b   1.000
_cell.length_c   1.000
_cell.angle_alpha   90.00
_cell.angle_beta   90.00
_cell.angle_gamma   90.00
#
_symmetry.space_group_name_H-M   'P 1'
#
loop_
_entity.id
_entity.type
_entity.pdbx_description
1 polymer ?
#
loop_
_entity_poly.entity_id
_entity_poly.type
_entity_poly.pdbx_seq_one_letter_code
_entity_poly.pdbx_strand_id
1 'polypeptide(L)'
;MTAVPHGRRRGFATGAGLVATALVLAACGGSGDDDGASDGGDSGGGALLIGTTDKITTIDPAGSYDNGSFAVMNQVYPFLMNTTYGNPDVEPDIAESAEFTSPTEYTVTLKDGLTFANGNALTSSDVKFTFDRQLAIFESGADDGNGPGSLLYNLDSVAAPDDTTVVFTLKSPDDQVFPQILSSPAGPIVDEDVFAADALTPDDEIVAGNAFAGPYVLTDYAQNDLLTYQANPDYQGLLGAPKTEEINVQYYTDASNLKLDVQQGNVDVAFRSLSSTDIEDLRGDDNVKVVDGPGGEIRYITFNFNTQPYGATTPEADPAKALAVRGAVADLIDREEIADQVYKGTYTPLYSYVPEGLTGATDSLKGLYGDGEGGADADAAAERLEAAGVETPVQLSLQYSNDHYGPSSGEEYALIKDQLESTGLFTVDLQTTEWVQYAKDRTSDVYPSYQLGWFPDYSDADNYLTPFFLTDNFLGNHYDNQEVNDLILQQAVTVDPAERTALIEQIQDAVAADLSTVPYLQGAQVAVVGADVTGAEDTLDASFKFRYGALAIG
;
A
#
# COMPACT_ATOMS: atom_id res chain seq x y z
N MET A 1 -20.63 47.82 -21.38
CA MET A 1 -21.73 48.10 -22.33
C MET A 1 -22.05 46.78 -22.97
N THR A 2 -23.11 46.14 -22.82
CA THR A 2 -24.53 46.24 -22.62
C THR A 2 -25.00 44.87 -22.14
N ALA A 3 -25.57 44.74 -21.03
CA ALA A 3 -26.98 44.79 -20.62
C ALA A 3 -27.68 43.40 -20.63
N VAL A 4 -28.04 42.96 -19.42
CA VAL A 4 -28.93 41.84 -19.04
C VAL A 4 -30.38 42.23 -19.38
N PRO A 5 -31.30 41.30 -19.59
CA PRO A 5 -32.55 41.44 -18.89
C PRO A 5 -33.04 40.21 -18.10
N HIS A 6 -33.61 40.52 -16.95
CA HIS A 6 -34.43 39.72 -16.07
C HIS A 6 -35.82 39.39 -16.64
N GLY A 7 -36.37 38.25 -16.25
CA GLY A 7 -37.79 37.92 -16.51
C GLY A 7 -38.28 36.75 -15.69
N ARG A 8 -38.76 37.00 -14.54
CA ARG A 8 -40.06 36.86 -13.84
C ARG A 8 -40.66 35.46 -13.67
N ARG A 9 -40.81 35.17 -12.40
CA ARG A 9 -41.65 34.23 -11.68
C ARG A 9 -43.05 33.99 -12.23
N ARG A 10 -43.53 32.76 -12.11
CA ARG A 10 -44.87 32.41 -11.60
C ARG A 10 -44.87 31.01 -11.04
N GLY A 11 -45.27 30.89 -9.81
CA GLY A 11 -45.57 29.70 -9.06
C GLY A 11 -47.03 29.27 -9.25
N PHE A 12 -47.24 28.01 -8.99
CA PHE A 12 -48.53 27.50 -8.52
C PHE A 12 -48.29 26.32 -7.58
N ALA A 13 -49.08 26.33 -6.53
CA ALA A 13 -49.06 25.44 -5.38
C ALA A 13 -50.10 24.31 -5.52
N THR A 14 -49.93 23.37 -4.60
CA THR A 14 -50.91 22.46 -3.99
C THR A 14 -51.24 21.12 -4.65
N GLY A 15 -51.09 20.09 -3.78
CA GLY A 15 -51.76 18.81 -3.91
C GLY A 15 -51.18 17.73 -3.00
N ALA A 16 -51.57 17.74 -1.72
CA ALA A 16 -51.27 16.66 -0.77
C ALA A 16 -52.08 15.40 -1.10
N GLY A 17 -51.46 14.23 -0.95
CA GLY A 17 -52.14 12.95 -1.02
C GLY A 17 -51.41 11.91 -0.18
N LEU A 18 -51.74 11.81 1.09
CA LEU A 18 -51.41 10.70 1.99
C LEU A 18 -52.16 9.45 1.54
N VAL A 19 -51.46 8.37 1.28
CA VAL A 19 -52.02 7.00 1.30
C VAL A 19 -51.18 6.18 2.29
N ALA A 20 -51.73 5.98 3.46
CA ALA A 20 -51.25 5.01 4.44
C ALA A 20 -51.83 3.64 4.09
N THR A 21 -50.98 2.66 3.84
CA THR A 21 -51.41 1.27 3.70
C THR A 21 -50.88 0.50 4.92
N ALA A 22 -51.77 0.15 5.80
CA ALA A 22 -51.51 -0.72 6.95
C ALA A 22 -51.42 -2.18 6.48
N LEU A 23 -50.38 -2.89 6.82
CA LEU A 23 -50.28 -4.34 6.71
C LEU A 23 -50.57 -4.96 8.09
N VAL A 24 -51.56 -5.86 8.07
CA VAL A 24 -52.07 -6.58 9.22
C VAL A 24 -51.23 -7.82 9.47
N LEU A 25 -50.66 -7.94 10.66
CA LEU A 25 -50.09 -9.19 11.18
C LEU A 25 -51.23 -10.17 11.50
N ALA A 26 -51.14 -11.35 10.89
CA ALA A 26 -51.96 -12.51 11.29
C ALA A 26 -51.01 -13.53 11.98
N ALA A 27 -51.10 -13.60 13.28
CA ALA A 27 -50.55 -14.71 14.07
C ALA A 27 -51.58 -15.86 14.08
N CYS A 28 -51.11 -17.07 13.75
CA CYS A 28 -51.83 -18.30 14.12
C CYS A 28 -50.83 -19.29 14.71
N GLY A 29 -50.94 -19.53 15.98
CA GLY A 29 -50.27 -20.57 16.69
C GLY A 29 -50.85 -21.98 16.39
N GLY A 30 -50.02 -22.99 16.49
CA GLY A 30 -50.36 -24.39 16.45
C GLY A 30 -49.24 -25.21 17.06
N SER A 31 -49.50 -25.71 18.27
CA SER A 31 -48.63 -26.64 19.01
C SER A 31 -48.68 -28.03 18.39
N GLY A 32 -47.52 -28.69 18.32
CA GLY A 32 -47.38 -30.11 18.01
C GLY A 32 -45.95 -30.53 18.31
N ASP A 33 -45.82 -31.27 19.43
CA ASP A 33 -44.58 -31.97 19.81
C ASP A 33 -44.26 -33.05 18.80
N ASP A 34 -43.00 -33.11 18.37
CA ASP A 34 -42.34 -34.41 18.10
C ASP A 34 -40.82 -34.29 18.16
N ASP A 35 -40.21 -35.17 18.95
CA ASP A 35 -38.78 -35.30 19.15
C ASP A 35 -38.08 -35.83 17.90
N GLY A 36 -37.04 -35.15 17.47
CA GLY A 36 -36.11 -35.62 16.44
C GLY A 36 -34.82 -34.83 16.50
N ALA A 37 -33.87 -35.22 17.34
CA ALA A 37 -32.52 -34.70 17.31
C ALA A 37 -31.87 -35.04 15.97
N SER A 38 -31.61 -34.04 15.16
CA SER A 38 -30.59 -34.08 14.12
C SER A 38 -29.59 -32.99 14.45
N ASP A 39 -28.46 -33.44 14.92
CA ASP A 39 -27.22 -32.67 15.06
C ASP A 39 -26.77 -32.26 13.62
N GLY A 40 -27.14 -31.10 13.21
CA GLY A 40 -26.71 -30.43 12.02
C GLY A 40 -26.17 -29.09 12.50
N GLY A 41 -24.85 -29.00 12.59
CA GLY A 41 -24.20 -27.71 12.83
C GLY A 41 -24.65 -26.70 11.78
N ASP A 42 -25.50 -25.80 12.18
CA ASP A 42 -25.83 -24.59 11.43
C ASP A 42 -24.62 -23.64 11.55
N SER A 43 -23.72 -23.72 10.59
CA SER A 43 -22.77 -22.65 10.36
C SER A 43 -23.53 -21.47 9.73
N GLY A 44 -24.32 -20.80 10.55
CA GLY A 44 -25.02 -19.58 10.19
C GLY A 44 -24.03 -18.41 10.16
N GLY A 45 -23.13 -18.38 9.19
CA GLY A 45 -22.35 -17.19 8.87
C GLY A 45 -23.25 -16.18 8.16
N GLY A 46 -23.67 -15.10 8.87
CA GLY A 46 -24.23 -13.93 8.22
C GLY A 46 -23.21 -13.29 7.28
N ALA A 47 -23.67 -12.49 6.30
CA ALA A 47 -22.76 -11.66 5.49
C ALA A 47 -21.96 -10.73 6.40
N LEU A 48 -20.65 -10.60 6.15
CA LEU A 48 -19.79 -9.68 6.89
C LEU A 48 -19.75 -8.35 6.15
N LEU A 49 -19.93 -7.23 6.90
CA LEU A 49 -19.91 -5.88 6.34
C LEU A 49 -18.61 -5.16 6.69
N ILE A 50 -17.86 -4.77 5.66
CA ILE A 50 -16.63 -3.98 5.76
C ILE A 50 -16.93 -2.55 5.36
N GLY A 51 -16.48 -1.58 6.15
CA GLY A 51 -16.53 -0.15 5.81
C GLY A 51 -15.15 0.39 5.44
N THR A 52 -15.09 1.22 4.40
CA THR A 52 -13.86 1.90 3.96
C THR A 52 -14.13 3.30 3.44
N THR A 53 -13.13 4.18 3.51
CA THR A 53 -13.12 5.49 2.83
C THR A 53 -12.25 5.51 1.57
N ASP A 54 -11.59 4.40 1.26
CA ASP A 54 -10.80 4.24 0.04
C ASP A 54 -11.66 4.47 -1.22
N LYS A 55 -11.01 4.68 -2.36
CA LYS A 55 -11.70 4.91 -3.63
C LYS A 55 -11.21 3.94 -4.69
N ILE A 56 -12.14 3.42 -5.46
CA ILE A 56 -11.87 2.62 -6.66
C ILE A 56 -11.80 3.56 -7.85
N THR A 57 -10.72 3.50 -8.62
CA THR A 57 -10.62 4.18 -9.92
C THR A 57 -11.15 3.29 -11.04
N THR A 58 -10.71 2.04 -11.12
CA THR A 58 -11.25 0.98 -11.97
C THR A 58 -10.85 -0.38 -11.40
N ILE A 59 -11.58 -1.45 -11.78
CA ILE A 59 -11.21 -2.82 -11.47
C ILE A 59 -10.48 -3.52 -12.64
N ASP A 60 -10.18 -2.79 -13.73
CA ASP A 60 -9.26 -3.27 -14.77
C ASP A 60 -7.81 -3.14 -14.30
N PRO A 61 -7.06 -4.25 -14.12
CA PRO A 61 -5.70 -4.21 -13.58
C PRO A 61 -4.72 -3.38 -14.40
N ALA A 62 -4.94 -3.22 -15.71
CA ALA A 62 -4.06 -2.40 -16.54
C ALA A 62 -4.29 -0.88 -16.38
N GLY A 63 -5.39 -0.46 -15.74
CA GLY A 63 -5.78 0.95 -15.61
C GLY A 63 -5.66 1.51 -14.20
N SER A 64 -5.21 0.73 -13.24
CA SER A 64 -5.20 1.16 -11.84
C SER A 64 -3.90 0.81 -11.12
N TYR A 65 -3.34 1.82 -10.47
CA TYR A 65 -2.18 1.71 -9.59
C TYR A 65 -2.44 2.46 -8.28
N ASP A 66 -3.60 2.19 -7.67
CA ASP A 66 -4.02 2.76 -6.40
C ASP A 66 -4.48 1.66 -5.42
N ASN A 67 -4.35 1.96 -4.12
CA ASN A 67 -4.62 0.99 -3.06
C ASN A 67 -6.11 0.59 -2.98
N GLY A 68 -7.04 1.49 -3.27
CA GLY A 68 -8.47 1.21 -3.20
C GLY A 68 -8.93 0.22 -4.27
N SER A 69 -8.46 0.39 -5.50
CA SER A 69 -8.71 -0.55 -6.60
C SER A 69 -7.98 -1.88 -6.37
N PHE A 70 -6.72 -1.83 -5.90
CA PHE A 70 -5.95 -3.05 -5.62
C PHE A 70 -6.54 -3.88 -4.47
N ALA A 71 -7.19 -3.23 -3.48
CA ALA A 71 -7.93 -3.93 -2.43
C ALA A 71 -9.05 -4.82 -2.99
N VAL A 72 -9.75 -4.37 -4.05
CA VAL A 72 -10.74 -5.18 -4.77
C VAL A 72 -10.05 -6.29 -5.58
N MET A 73 -9.03 -5.93 -6.36
CA MET A 73 -8.34 -6.87 -7.26
C MET A 73 -7.73 -8.05 -6.51
N ASN A 74 -7.21 -7.84 -5.30
CA ASN A 74 -6.68 -8.89 -4.43
C ASN A 74 -7.72 -9.94 -4.01
N GLN A 75 -9.02 -9.63 -4.07
CA GLN A 75 -10.08 -10.56 -3.69
C GLN A 75 -10.60 -11.35 -4.90
N VAL A 76 -10.58 -10.74 -6.11
CA VAL A 76 -11.34 -11.27 -7.24
C VAL A 76 -10.48 -11.84 -8.38
N TYR A 77 -9.23 -11.43 -8.49
CA TYR A 77 -8.32 -11.96 -9.50
C TYR A 77 -7.37 -13.00 -8.94
N PRO A 78 -6.98 -14.00 -9.74
CA PRO A 78 -5.92 -14.93 -9.42
C PRO A 78 -4.55 -14.31 -9.73
N PHE A 79 -3.52 -14.75 -9.03
CA PHE A 79 -2.12 -14.39 -9.25
C PHE A 79 -1.30 -15.63 -9.56
N LEU A 80 -0.21 -15.50 -10.32
CA LEU A 80 0.75 -16.59 -10.47
C LEU A 80 1.50 -16.87 -9.18
N MET A 81 1.91 -15.80 -8.52
CA MET A 81 2.61 -15.78 -7.24
C MET A 81 1.81 -14.89 -6.27
N ASN A 82 1.76 -15.25 -4.99
CA ASN A 82 1.06 -14.46 -3.99
C ASN A 82 1.71 -14.64 -2.61
N THR A 83 1.22 -13.94 -1.60
CA THR A 83 1.61 -14.10 -0.19
C THR A 83 0.48 -14.81 0.57
N THR A 84 0.80 -15.63 1.59
CA THR A 84 -0.20 -16.24 2.47
C THR A 84 -0.73 -15.26 3.52
N TYR A 85 -1.68 -15.67 4.32
CA TYR A 85 -2.17 -14.87 5.45
C TYR A 85 -1.05 -14.62 6.47
N GLY A 86 -0.83 -13.36 6.83
CA GLY A 86 0.14 -12.95 7.85
C GLY A 86 1.62 -13.16 7.50
N ASN A 87 1.93 -13.48 6.23
CA ASN A 87 3.30 -13.66 5.76
C ASN A 87 3.52 -12.85 4.48
N PRO A 88 4.51 -11.95 4.43
CA PRO A 88 4.80 -11.17 3.24
C PRO A 88 5.59 -11.93 2.17
N ASP A 89 6.14 -13.12 2.47
CA ASP A 89 6.94 -13.90 1.52
C ASP A 89 6.08 -14.43 0.37
N VAL A 90 6.58 -14.31 -0.84
CA VAL A 90 5.86 -14.68 -2.06
C VAL A 90 6.06 -16.17 -2.39
N GLU A 91 4.93 -16.86 -2.60
CA GLU A 91 4.85 -18.28 -2.93
C GLU A 91 3.97 -18.51 -4.18
N PRO A 92 4.06 -19.69 -4.87
CA PRO A 92 3.16 -20.02 -5.96
C PRO A 92 1.68 -20.00 -5.54
N ASP A 93 0.82 -19.24 -6.27
CA ASP A 93 -0.63 -19.16 -6.03
C ASP A 93 -1.41 -20.13 -6.93
N ILE A 94 -1.77 -19.72 -8.17
CA ILE A 94 -2.35 -20.64 -9.16
C ILE A 94 -1.26 -21.41 -9.93
N ALA A 95 0.00 -21.08 -9.72
CA ALA A 95 1.13 -21.87 -10.21
C ALA A 95 1.30 -23.15 -9.39
N GLU A 96 1.60 -24.26 -10.06
CA GLU A 96 2.12 -25.50 -9.45
C GLU A 96 3.62 -25.36 -9.13
N SER A 97 4.35 -24.68 -10.05
CA SER A 97 5.77 -24.35 -9.86
C SER A 97 6.14 -23.06 -10.61
N ALA A 98 7.16 -22.37 -10.11
CA ALA A 98 7.69 -21.15 -10.71
C ALA A 98 9.19 -21.05 -10.40
N GLU A 99 10.05 -21.06 -11.44
CA GLU A 99 11.50 -21.09 -11.26
C GLU A 99 12.28 -20.52 -12.46
N PHE A 100 13.49 -20.08 -12.24
CA PHE A 100 14.43 -19.76 -13.31
C PHE A 100 14.92 -21.04 -13.99
N THR A 101 14.57 -21.23 -15.26
CA THR A 101 15.04 -22.34 -16.11
C THR A 101 16.31 -21.99 -16.87
N SER A 102 16.59 -20.69 -17.02
CA SER A 102 17.87 -20.11 -17.45
C SER A 102 18.03 -18.73 -16.82
N PRO A 103 19.19 -18.07 -16.90
CA PRO A 103 19.37 -16.74 -16.29
C PRO A 103 18.35 -15.67 -16.74
N THR A 104 17.83 -15.81 -17.95
CA THR A 104 16.85 -14.85 -18.52
C THR A 104 15.48 -15.46 -18.79
N GLU A 105 15.21 -16.69 -18.35
CA GLU A 105 13.91 -17.32 -18.52
C GLU A 105 13.35 -17.76 -17.17
N TYR A 106 12.24 -17.17 -16.78
CA TYR A 106 11.43 -17.58 -15.63
C TYR A 106 10.25 -18.38 -16.13
N THR A 107 10.16 -19.66 -15.73
CA THR A 107 9.14 -20.59 -16.20
C THR A 107 8.14 -20.86 -15.09
N VAL A 108 6.86 -20.70 -15.41
CA VAL A 108 5.73 -21.00 -14.52
C VAL A 108 4.92 -22.14 -15.11
N THR A 109 4.64 -23.15 -14.31
CA THR A 109 3.68 -24.22 -14.65
C THR A 109 2.41 -23.97 -13.86
N LEU A 110 1.27 -23.85 -14.55
CA LEU A 110 -0.05 -23.65 -13.92
C LEU A 110 -0.57 -24.96 -13.34
N LYS A 111 -1.39 -24.88 -12.30
CA LYS A 111 -2.21 -26.00 -11.81
C LYS A 111 -3.19 -26.45 -12.89
N ASP A 112 -3.53 -27.74 -12.88
CA ASP A 112 -4.48 -28.30 -13.84
C ASP A 112 -5.93 -27.88 -13.53
N GLY A 113 -6.72 -27.62 -14.58
CA GLY A 113 -8.17 -27.44 -14.48
C GLY A 113 -8.63 -26.12 -13.88
N LEU A 114 -7.79 -25.07 -13.93
CA LEU A 114 -8.16 -23.72 -13.54
C LEU A 114 -9.28 -23.17 -14.43
N THR A 115 -10.22 -22.43 -13.83
CA THR A 115 -11.33 -21.79 -14.53
C THR A 115 -11.63 -20.41 -13.97
N PHE A 116 -12.11 -19.53 -14.82
CA PHE A 116 -12.81 -18.32 -14.40
C PHE A 116 -14.24 -18.64 -13.98
N ALA A 117 -14.86 -17.78 -13.18
CA ALA A 117 -16.22 -17.95 -12.66
C ALA A 117 -17.32 -17.96 -13.76
N ASN A 118 -17.02 -17.46 -14.96
CA ASN A 118 -17.89 -17.58 -16.14
C ASN A 118 -17.82 -18.95 -16.81
N GLY A 119 -16.92 -19.83 -16.38
CA GLY A 119 -16.70 -21.18 -16.91
C GLY A 119 -15.65 -21.27 -18.01
N ASN A 120 -15.03 -20.16 -18.41
CA ASN A 120 -13.87 -20.19 -19.32
C ASN A 120 -12.69 -20.88 -18.65
N ALA A 121 -11.91 -21.66 -19.39
CA ALA A 121 -10.67 -22.23 -18.88
C ALA A 121 -9.63 -21.13 -18.68
N LEU A 122 -8.95 -21.14 -17.53
CA LEU A 122 -7.78 -20.29 -17.30
C LEU A 122 -6.53 -21.06 -17.70
N THR A 123 -5.84 -20.57 -18.72
CA THR A 123 -4.68 -21.24 -19.33
C THR A 123 -3.48 -20.31 -19.44
N SER A 124 -2.35 -20.81 -19.90
CA SER A 124 -1.16 -20.03 -20.21
C SER A 124 -1.40 -18.93 -21.26
N SER A 125 -2.43 -19.07 -22.11
CA SER A 125 -2.85 -18.05 -23.08
C SER A 125 -3.35 -16.79 -22.38
N ASP A 126 -4.19 -16.93 -21.34
CA ASP A 126 -4.67 -15.81 -20.52
C ASP A 126 -3.54 -15.09 -19.80
N VAL A 127 -2.59 -15.86 -19.29
CA VAL A 127 -1.39 -15.29 -18.66
C VAL A 127 -0.58 -14.47 -19.66
N LYS A 128 -0.29 -15.06 -20.84
CA LYS A 128 0.41 -14.35 -21.91
C LYS A 128 -0.36 -13.09 -22.34
N PHE A 129 -1.66 -13.20 -22.55
CA PHE A 129 -2.54 -12.09 -22.89
C PHE A 129 -2.45 -10.97 -21.83
N THR A 130 -2.51 -11.32 -20.55
CA THR A 130 -2.45 -10.37 -19.44
C THR A 130 -1.20 -9.49 -19.51
N PHE A 131 -0.02 -10.09 -19.61
CA PHE A 131 1.24 -9.34 -19.58
C PHE A 131 1.52 -8.60 -20.89
N ASP A 132 1.20 -9.21 -22.05
CA ASP A 132 1.31 -8.52 -23.33
C ASP A 132 0.38 -7.29 -23.38
N ARG A 133 -0.85 -7.42 -22.85
CA ARG A 133 -1.83 -6.34 -22.73
C ARG A 133 -1.36 -5.23 -21.81
N GLN A 134 -0.85 -5.56 -20.63
CA GLN A 134 -0.29 -4.59 -19.67
C GLN A 134 0.79 -3.72 -20.32
N LEU A 135 1.75 -4.36 -21.01
CA LEU A 135 2.82 -3.64 -21.72
C LEU A 135 2.27 -2.79 -22.87
N ALA A 136 1.34 -3.31 -23.67
CA ALA A 136 0.77 -2.57 -24.80
C ALA A 136 -0.02 -1.33 -24.35
N ILE A 137 -0.81 -1.43 -23.28
CA ILE A 137 -1.56 -0.32 -22.70
C ILE A 137 -0.60 0.72 -22.12
N PHE A 138 0.39 0.31 -21.34
CA PHE A 138 1.40 1.20 -20.78
C PHE A 138 2.22 1.92 -21.87
N GLU A 139 2.73 1.21 -22.86
CA GLU A 139 3.53 1.80 -23.96
C GLU A 139 2.72 2.77 -24.84
N SER A 140 1.42 2.51 -25.03
CA SER A 140 0.54 3.41 -25.78
C SER A 140 0.05 4.60 -24.95
N GLY A 141 0.16 4.55 -23.62
CA GLY A 141 -0.40 5.53 -22.69
C GLY A 141 -1.92 5.46 -22.59
N ALA A 142 -2.53 4.31 -22.93
CA ALA A 142 -3.99 4.11 -22.87
C ALA A 142 -4.52 3.99 -21.42
N ASP A 143 -3.62 3.88 -20.44
CA ASP A 143 -3.89 3.93 -19.00
C ASP A 143 -3.90 5.37 -18.41
N ASP A 144 -3.69 6.39 -19.24
CA ASP A 144 -3.50 7.79 -18.80
C ASP A 144 -2.41 7.95 -17.70
N GLY A 145 -1.44 7.00 -17.65
CA GLY A 145 -0.36 6.94 -16.66
C GLY A 145 -0.80 6.45 -15.27
N ASN A 146 -1.93 5.78 -15.17
CA ASN A 146 -2.48 5.25 -13.92
C ASN A 146 -2.30 3.73 -13.76
N GLY A 147 -1.76 3.03 -14.76
CA GLY A 147 -1.55 1.59 -14.73
C GLY A 147 -0.19 1.16 -14.18
N PRO A 148 -0.07 -0.10 -13.71
CA PRO A 148 1.15 -0.64 -13.11
C PRO A 148 2.16 -1.19 -14.12
N GLY A 149 1.97 -0.96 -15.43
CA GLY A 149 2.81 -1.54 -16.49
C GLY A 149 4.30 -1.19 -16.38
N SER A 150 4.65 -0.08 -15.71
CA SER A 150 6.03 0.31 -15.41
C SER A 150 6.78 -0.71 -14.54
N LEU A 151 6.08 -1.50 -13.71
CA LEU A 151 6.68 -2.56 -12.89
C LEU A 151 7.24 -3.71 -13.75
N LEU A 152 6.77 -3.87 -14.97
CA LEU A 152 7.24 -4.88 -15.93
C LEU A 152 8.51 -4.45 -16.71
N TYR A 153 9.28 -3.51 -16.19
CA TYR A 153 10.44 -2.90 -16.86
C TYR A 153 11.46 -3.93 -17.39
N ASN A 154 11.66 -5.04 -16.66
CA ASN A 154 12.61 -6.10 -17.04
C ASN A 154 11.99 -7.21 -17.91
N LEU A 155 10.68 -7.19 -18.16
CA LEU A 155 10.01 -8.16 -19.03
C LEU A 155 10.28 -7.82 -20.50
N ASP A 156 10.82 -8.78 -21.26
CA ASP A 156 11.04 -8.68 -22.72
C ASP A 156 9.88 -9.32 -23.49
N SER A 157 9.49 -10.53 -23.13
CA SER A 157 8.39 -11.25 -23.81
C SER A 157 7.82 -12.39 -22.97
N VAL A 158 6.61 -12.83 -23.31
CA VAL A 158 5.92 -13.97 -22.70
C VAL A 158 5.55 -14.98 -23.78
N ALA A 159 5.84 -16.26 -23.52
CA ALA A 159 5.46 -17.37 -24.39
C ALA A 159 4.56 -18.37 -23.64
N ALA A 160 3.57 -18.92 -24.34
CA ALA A 160 2.68 -19.98 -23.88
C ALA A 160 2.83 -21.19 -24.81
N PRO A 161 3.84 -22.08 -24.59
CA PRO A 161 4.11 -23.19 -25.50
C PRO A 161 3.04 -24.31 -25.47
N ASP A 162 2.31 -24.40 -24.39
CA ASP A 162 1.18 -25.32 -24.18
C ASP A 162 0.20 -24.69 -23.16
N ASP A 163 -0.93 -25.34 -22.86
CA ASP A 163 -2.02 -24.79 -22.05
C ASP A 163 -1.65 -24.50 -20.58
N THR A 164 -0.56 -25.04 -20.06
CA THR A 164 -0.15 -24.92 -18.66
C THR A 164 1.21 -24.28 -18.45
N THR A 165 2.02 -24.14 -19.49
CA THR A 165 3.40 -23.62 -19.38
C THR A 165 3.45 -22.16 -19.85
N VAL A 166 4.00 -21.30 -19.01
CA VAL A 166 4.30 -19.89 -19.30
C VAL A 166 5.80 -19.67 -19.18
N VAL A 167 6.43 -19.07 -20.17
CA VAL A 167 7.84 -18.70 -20.14
C VAL A 167 7.97 -17.20 -20.28
N PHE A 168 8.45 -16.55 -19.23
CA PHE A 168 8.80 -15.12 -19.22
C PHE A 168 10.27 -14.99 -19.62
N THR A 169 10.55 -14.22 -20.68
CA THR A 169 11.91 -13.84 -21.06
C THR A 169 12.22 -12.46 -20.48
N LEU A 170 13.32 -12.34 -19.75
CA LEU A 170 13.75 -11.11 -19.09
C LEU A 170 14.89 -10.45 -19.87
N LYS A 171 14.94 -9.11 -19.82
CA LYS A 171 16.01 -8.29 -20.44
C LYS A 171 17.34 -8.44 -19.70
N SER A 172 17.29 -8.58 -18.37
CA SER A 172 18.46 -8.77 -17.49
C SER A 172 18.38 -10.14 -16.81
N PRO A 173 19.52 -10.82 -16.58
CA PRO A 173 19.54 -12.17 -16.03
C PRO A 173 19.33 -12.19 -14.52
N ASP A 174 18.88 -13.35 -14.01
CA ASP A 174 18.84 -13.74 -12.60
C ASP A 174 18.08 -12.77 -11.67
N ASP A 175 17.07 -12.08 -12.20
CA ASP A 175 16.28 -11.05 -11.51
C ASP A 175 15.42 -11.63 -10.37
N GLN A 176 15.88 -11.50 -9.14
CA GLN A 176 15.20 -11.98 -7.93
C GLN A 176 13.96 -11.12 -7.56
N VAL A 177 13.79 -9.96 -8.18
CA VAL A 177 12.62 -9.08 -7.98
C VAL A 177 11.45 -9.51 -8.86
N PHE A 178 11.70 -10.11 -10.01
CA PHE A 178 10.65 -10.49 -10.96
C PHE A 178 9.56 -11.39 -10.35
N PRO A 179 9.85 -12.43 -9.53
CA PRO A 179 8.82 -13.20 -8.86
C PRO A 179 7.93 -12.36 -7.94
N GLN A 180 8.47 -11.31 -7.32
CA GLN A 180 7.72 -10.39 -6.45
C GLN A 180 6.73 -9.54 -7.27
N ILE A 181 7.14 -9.10 -8.47
CA ILE A 181 6.29 -8.35 -9.39
C ILE A 181 5.05 -9.16 -9.80
N LEU A 182 5.15 -10.48 -9.89
CA LEU A 182 4.00 -11.35 -10.21
C LEU A 182 2.94 -11.38 -9.09
N SER A 183 3.23 -10.84 -7.89
CA SER A 183 2.28 -10.65 -6.79
C SER A 183 1.87 -9.19 -6.57
N SER A 184 2.38 -8.27 -7.39
CA SER A 184 2.13 -6.82 -7.34
C SER A 184 0.84 -6.42 -8.05
N PRO A 185 0.46 -5.12 -8.10
CA PRO A 185 -0.65 -4.64 -8.93
C PRO A 185 -0.57 -5.01 -10.42
N ALA A 186 0.62 -5.35 -10.95
CA ALA A 186 0.80 -5.86 -12.32
C ALA A 186 0.50 -7.36 -12.48
N GLY A 187 0.27 -8.09 -11.37
CA GLY A 187 0.14 -9.55 -11.33
C GLY A 187 -1.25 -10.16 -11.55
N PRO A 188 -2.39 -9.43 -11.38
CA PRO A 188 -3.72 -10.00 -11.59
C PRO A 188 -3.91 -10.56 -13.00
N ILE A 189 -4.28 -11.84 -13.11
CA ILE A 189 -4.51 -12.51 -14.41
C ILE A 189 -5.95 -12.30 -14.85
N VAL A 190 -6.14 -11.92 -16.10
CA VAL A 190 -7.45 -11.59 -16.69
C VAL A 190 -7.84 -12.57 -17.79
N ASP A 191 -9.15 -12.73 -18.03
CA ASP A 191 -9.76 -13.59 -19.06
C ASP A 191 -9.65 -12.92 -20.44
N GLU A 192 -8.89 -13.53 -21.37
CA GLU A 192 -8.67 -13.00 -22.72
C GLU A 192 -9.94 -12.91 -23.57
N ASP A 193 -10.98 -13.68 -23.23
CA ASP A 193 -12.27 -13.64 -23.92
C ASP A 193 -13.16 -12.46 -23.48
N VAL A 194 -12.84 -11.79 -22.36
CA VAL A 194 -13.61 -10.69 -21.78
C VAL A 194 -12.88 -9.36 -21.91
N PHE A 195 -11.58 -9.34 -21.66
CA PHE A 195 -10.80 -8.10 -21.63
C PHE A 195 -10.36 -7.64 -23.03
N ALA A 196 -10.46 -6.34 -23.29
CA ALA A 196 -9.94 -5.75 -24.52
C ALA A 196 -8.41 -5.79 -24.55
N ALA A 197 -7.82 -6.15 -25.71
CA ALA A 197 -6.38 -6.37 -25.84
C ALA A 197 -5.52 -5.09 -25.79
N ASP A 198 -6.08 -3.95 -26.22
CA ASP A 198 -5.35 -2.69 -26.46
C ASP A 198 -5.99 -1.45 -25.81
N ALA A 199 -6.98 -1.68 -24.94
CA ALA A 199 -7.68 -0.62 -24.23
C ALA A 199 -8.12 -1.10 -22.84
N LEU A 200 -8.45 -0.18 -21.95
CA LEU A 200 -9.08 -0.51 -20.68
C LEU A 200 -10.49 -1.05 -20.93
N THR A 201 -10.85 -2.10 -20.20
CA THR A 201 -12.18 -2.70 -20.24
C THR A 201 -13.05 -2.02 -19.18
N PRO A 202 -14.25 -1.53 -19.53
CA PRO A 202 -15.15 -0.93 -18.55
C PRO A 202 -15.53 -1.88 -17.41
N ASP A 203 -15.61 -1.38 -16.19
CA ASP A 203 -15.89 -2.17 -14.98
C ASP A 203 -17.20 -2.96 -15.09
N ASP A 204 -18.23 -2.37 -15.71
CA ASP A 204 -19.53 -3.03 -15.91
C ASP A 204 -19.46 -4.19 -16.92
N GLU A 205 -18.57 -4.15 -17.90
CA GLU A 205 -18.31 -5.26 -18.82
C GLU A 205 -17.55 -6.39 -18.11
N ILE A 206 -16.57 -6.07 -17.26
CA ILE A 206 -15.82 -7.05 -16.45
C ILE A 206 -16.76 -7.79 -15.51
N VAL A 207 -17.60 -7.07 -14.77
CA VAL A 207 -18.57 -7.65 -13.83
C VAL A 207 -19.62 -8.48 -14.58
N ALA A 208 -20.17 -7.97 -15.69
CA ALA A 208 -21.13 -8.71 -16.51
C ALA A 208 -20.52 -9.97 -17.14
N GLY A 209 -19.24 -9.94 -17.49
CA GLY A 209 -18.47 -11.08 -18.00
C GLY A 209 -18.13 -12.13 -16.95
N ASN A 210 -18.32 -11.81 -15.65
CA ASN A 210 -17.94 -12.65 -14.50
C ASN A 210 -16.51 -13.23 -14.65
N ALA A 211 -15.58 -12.36 -15.07
CA ALA A 211 -14.20 -12.70 -15.44
C ALA A 211 -13.26 -12.78 -14.23
N PHE A 212 -13.69 -13.43 -13.17
CA PHE A 212 -13.00 -13.55 -11.89
C PHE A 212 -12.54 -14.98 -11.63
N ALA A 213 -11.37 -15.15 -11.01
CA ALA A 213 -10.87 -16.46 -10.60
C ALA A 213 -10.09 -16.37 -9.25
N GLY A 214 -10.26 -15.30 -8.51
CA GLY A 214 -9.74 -15.13 -7.14
C GLY A 214 -10.57 -15.88 -6.10
N PRO A 215 -10.25 -15.72 -4.80
CA PRO A 215 -11.01 -16.33 -3.70
C PRO A 215 -12.46 -15.88 -3.61
N TYR A 216 -12.80 -14.72 -4.16
CA TYR A 216 -14.16 -14.19 -4.30
C TYR A 216 -14.47 -13.80 -5.74
N VAL A 217 -15.76 -13.68 -6.04
CA VAL A 217 -16.31 -13.05 -7.23
C VAL A 217 -17.21 -11.88 -6.85
N LEU A 218 -17.32 -10.86 -7.70
CA LEU A 218 -18.27 -9.76 -7.50
C LEU A 218 -19.64 -10.18 -8.05
N THR A 219 -20.65 -10.10 -7.19
CA THR A 219 -22.07 -10.36 -7.56
C THR A 219 -22.88 -9.08 -7.68
N ASP A 220 -22.44 -8.01 -7.02
CA ASP A 220 -22.97 -6.66 -7.19
C ASP A 220 -21.84 -5.64 -7.12
N TYR A 221 -21.91 -4.61 -7.99
CA TYR A 221 -20.87 -3.59 -8.10
C TYR A 221 -21.48 -2.20 -8.31
N ALA A 222 -21.51 -1.42 -7.27
CA ALA A 222 -21.79 0.02 -7.33
C ALA A 222 -20.52 0.78 -6.93
N GLN A 223 -19.75 1.25 -7.91
CA GLN A 223 -18.42 1.85 -7.71
C GLN A 223 -18.46 2.96 -6.65
N ASN A 224 -17.60 2.83 -5.62
CA ASN A 224 -17.48 3.75 -4.49
C ASN A 224 -18.79 3.94 -3.67
N ASP A 225 -19.68 2.95 -3.71
CA ASP A 225 -20.93 2.92 -2.93
C ASP A 225 -21.06 1.59 -2.19
N LEU A 226 -21.36 0.48 -2.89
CA LEU A 226 -21.49 -0.85 -2.31
C LEU A 226 -20.99 -1.92 -3.27
N LEU A 227 -20.16 -2.83 -2.77
CA LEU A 227 -19.75 -4.05 -3.47
C LEU A 227 -20.19 -5.28 -2.68
N THR A 228 -20.69 -6.29 -3.39
CA THR A 228 -20.99 -7.62 -2.81
C THR A 228 -20.08 -8.67 -3.40
N TYR A 229 -19.39 -9.38 -2.55
CA TYR A 229 -18.50 -10.48 -2.88
C TYR A 229 -19.12 -11.80 -2.43
N GLN A 230 -19.02 -12.81 -3.29
CA GLN A 230 -19.39 -14.20 -2.97
C GLN A 230 -18.15 -15.08 -3.06
N ALA A 231 -17.95 -15.96 -2.07
CA ALA A 231 -16.85 -16.92 -2.08
C ALA A 231 -16.85 -17.73 -3.38
N ASN A 232 -15.69 -17.87 -4.00
CA ASN A 232 -15.52 -18.63 -5.23
C ASN A 232 -15.22 -20.11 -4.90
N PRO A 233 -16.15 -21.05 -5.13
CA PRO A 233 -15.92 -22.45 -4.80
C PRO A 233 -14.88 -23.13 -5.71
N ASP A 234 -14.59 -22.53 -6.87
CA ASP A 234 -13.65 -23.07 -7.84
C ASP A 234 -12.22 -22.49 -7.71
N TYR A 235 -11.99 -21.61 -6.70
CA TYR A 235 -10.66 -21.07 -6.42
C TYR A 235 -9.70 -22.16 -5.96
N GLN A 236 -8.56 -22.27 -6.64
CA GLN A 236 -7.52 -23.27 -6.37
C GLN A 236 -6.18 -22.65 -5.96
N GLY A 237 -6.18 -21.37 -5.60
CA GLY A 237 -4.97 -20.64 -5.22
C GLY A 237 -4.48 -20.94 -3.79
N LEU A 238 -3.42 -20.23 -3.42
CA LEU A 238 -2.66 -20.38 -2.18
C LEU A 238 -3.50 -20.12 -0.92
N LEU A 239 -4.46 -19.17 -0.98
CA LEU A 239 -5.24 -18.75 0.17
C LEU A 239 -6.30 -19.76 0.63
N GLY A 240 -6.63 -20.77 -0.21
CA GLY A 240 -7.67 -21.75 0.09
C GLY A 240 -9.08 -21.15 0.12
N ALA A 241 -10.04 -21.93 0.65
CA ALA A 241 -11.42 -21.48 0.73
C ALA A 241 -11.60 -20.38 1.77
N PRO A 242 -12.31 -19.28 1.42
CA PRO A 242 -12.66 -18.23 2.39
C PRO A 242 -13.44 -18.74 3.59
N LYS A 243 -13.25 -18.14 4.77
CA LYS A 243 -14.00 -18.49 5.99
C LYS A 243 -15.44 -17.94 5.99
N THR A 244 -15.67 -16.84 5.26
CA THR A 244 -16.99 -16.19 5.13
C THR A 244 -17.46 -16.26 3.69
N GLU A 245 -18.71 -16.72 3.46
CA GLU A 245 -19.25 -16.91 2.12
C GLU A 245 -19.61 -15.60 1.41
N GLU A 246 -20.14 -14.62 2.15
CA GLU A 246 -20.57 -13.33 1.59
C GLU A 246 -19.91 -12.16 2.34
N ILE A 247 -19.31 -11.26 1.59
CA ILE A 247 -18.73 -10.01 2.10
C ILE A 247 -19.40 -8.85 1.39
N ASN A 248 -19.83 -7.86 2.15
CA ASN A 248 -20.29 -6.58 1.64
C ASN A 248 -19.28 -5.49 2.01
N VAL A 249 -18.91 -4.63 1.05
CA VAL A 249 -18.01 -3.50 1.29
C VAL A 249 -18.77 -2.20 1.02
N GLN A 250 -18.99 -1.44 2.08
CA GLN A 250 -19.64 -0.13 2.03
C GLN A 250 -18.60 0.99 1.99
N TYR A 251 -18.72 1.89 1.01
CA TYR A 251 -17.83 3.04 0.84
C TYR A 251 -18.37 4.27 1.50
N TYR A 252 -17.59 4.86 2.38
CA TYR A 252 -17.92 6.06 3.13
C TYR A 252 -17.25 7.31 2.54
N THR A 253 -17.93 8.44 2.58
CA THR A 253 -17.35 9.74 2.25
C THR A 253 -16.77 10.46 3.47
N ASP A 254 -17.12 9.99 4.68
CA ASP A 254 -16.74 10.60 5.96
C ASP A 254 -16.36 9.50 6.96
N ALA A 255 -15.12 9.52 7.42
CA ALA A 255 -14.57 8.57 8.39
C ALA A 255 -15.31 8.62 9.74
N SER A 256 -15.87 9.78 10.12
CA SER A 256 -16.62 9.89 11.39
C SER A 256 -17.91 9.08 11.37
N ASN A 257 -18.57 8.96 10.20
CA ASN A 257 -19.73 8.09 10.05
C ASN A 257 -19.34 6.62 10.13
N LEU A 258 -18.22 6.24 9.49
CA LEU A 258 -17.68 4.89 9.58
C LEU A 258 -17.32 4.52 11.04
N LYS A 259 -16.64 5.43 11.76
CA LYS A 259 -16.34 5.26 13.19
C LYS A 259 -17.60 4.95 13.99
N LEU A 260 -18.66 5.76 13.78
CA LEU A 260 -19.91 5.59 14.50
C LEU A 260 -20.58 4.24 14.17
N ASP A 261 -20.56 3.84 12.89
CA ASP A 261 -21.18 2.60 12.45
C ASP A 261 -20.46 1.36 12.97
N VAL A 262 -19.12 1.35 13.02
CA VAL A 262 -18.38 0.22 13.62
C VAL A 262 -18.58 0.15 15.13
N GLN A 263 -18.66 1.28 15.84
CA GLN A 263 -18.95 1.32 17.28
C GLN A 263 -20.35 0.79 17.61
N GLN A 264 -21.32 0.98 16.72
CA GLN A 264 -22.70 0.55 16.90
C GLN A 264 -22.95 -0.88 16.39
N GLY A 265 -21.96 -1.54 15.79
CA GLY A 265 -22.11 -2.86 15.17
C GLY A 265 -22.96 -2.82 13.90
N ASN A 266 -23.09 -1.66 13.23
CA ASN A 266 -23.70 -1.54 11.91
C ASN A 266 -22.72 -1.92 10.80
N VAL A 267 -21.42 -1.91 11.08
CA VAL A 267 -20.29 -2.35 10.25
C VAL A 267 -19.44 -3.27 11.11
N ASP A 268 -19.04 -4.40 10.58
CA ASP A 268 -18.27 -5.41 11.30
C ASP A 268 -16.78 -5.11 11.32
N VAL A 269 -16.26 -4.47 10.24
CA VAL A 269 -14.83 -4.17 10.07
C VAL A 269 -14.65 -2.79 9.47
N ALA A 270 -13.79 -1.96 10.06
CA ALA A 270 -13.24 -0.76 9.44
C ALA A 270 -11.73 -0.94 9.26
N PHE A 271 -11.25 -0.85 8.00
CA PHE A 271 -9.85 -1.03 7.67
C PHE A 271 -9.28 0.24 7.02
N ARG A 272 -8.12 0.73 7.51
CA ARG A 272 -7.34 1.87 6.98
C ARG A 272 -8.06 3.22 6.84
N SER A 273 -9.23 3.39 7.36
CA SER A 273 -10.08 4.56 7.08
C SER A 273 -10.22 5.54 8.23
N LEU A 274 -9.79 5.16 9.43
CA LEU A 274 -9.97 5.96 10.63
C LEU A 274 -8.69 6.74 10.98
N SER A 275 -8.87 7.94 11.54
CA SER A 275 -7.75 8.72 12.03
C SER A 275 -7.10 8.08 13.26
N SER A 276 -5.84 8.42 13.53
CA SER A 276 -5.11 7.95 14.72
C SER A 276 -5.85 8.29 16.02
N THR A 277 -6.49 9.46 16.08
CA THR A 277 -7.31 9.88 17.23
C THR A 277 -8.57 9.02 17.36
N ASP A 278 -9.23 8.69 16.24
CA ASP A 278 -10.40 7.81 16.26
C ASP A 278 -10.05 6.41 16.73
N ILE A 279 -8.92 5.89 16.27
CA ILE A 279 -8.40 4.58 16.68
C ILE A 279 -8.05 4.57 18.18
N GLU A 280 -7.40 5.64 18.69
CA GLU A 280 -7.11 5.79 20.12
C GLU A 280 -8.40 5.75 20.98
N ASP A 281 -9.43 6.47 20.56
CA ASP A 281 -10.74 6.44 21.23
C ASP A 281 -11.36 5.02 21.23
N LEU A 282 -11.25 4.30 20.11
CA LEU A 282 -11.83 2.97 19.94
C LEU A 282 -11.08 1.87 20.71
N ARG A 283 -9.80 2.06 21.07
CA ARG A 283 -9.06 1.13 21.91
C ARG A 283 -9.67 0.95 23.31
N GLY A 284 -10.47 1.91 23.76
CA GLY A 284 -11.19 1.87 25.05
C GLY A 284 -12.65 1.44 24.95
N ASP A 285 -13.14 1.06 23.78
CA ASP A 285 -14.54 0.69 23.56
C ASP A 285 -14.72 -0.83 23.63
N ASP A 286 -15.58 -1.32 24.54
CA ASP A 286 -15.83 -2.75 24.76
C ASP A 286 -16.58 -3.43 23.58
N ASN A 287 -17.16 -2.66 22.65
CA ASN A 287 -17.93 -3.19 21.51
C ASN A 287 -17.04 -3.58 20.32
N VAL A 288 -15.81 -3.08 20.28
CA VAL A 288 -14.88 -3.30 19.18
C VAL A 288 -13.51 -3.76 19.69
N LYS A 289 -12.71 -4.31 18.78
CA LYS A 289 -11.29 -4.58 18.99
C LYS A 289 -10.49 -3.79 17.98
N VAL A 290 -9.45 -3.11 18.43
CA VAL A 290 -8.42 -2.55 17.54
C VAL A 290 -7.32 -3.60 17.39
N VAL A 291 -7.06 -4.01 16.17
CA VAL A 291 -6.04 -5.01 15.82
C VAL A 291 -4.94 -4.31 15.04
N ASP A 292 -3.72 -4.36 15.56
CA ASP A 292 -2.53 -3.80 14.94
C ASP A 292 -1.68 -4.91 14.35
N GLY A 293 -1.11 -4.66 13.17
CA GLY A 293 -0.14 -5.53 12.52
C GLY A 293 0.98 -4.72 11.87
N PRO A 294 2.09 -5.36 11.49
CA PRO A 294 3.16 -4.69 10.78
C PRO A 294 2.66 -4.15 9.43
N GLY A 295 3.13 -2.98 9.04
CA GLY A 295 2.79 -2.37 7.76
C GLY A 295 4.03 -2.08 6.94
N GLY A 296 3.85 -1.98 5.62
CA GLY A 296 4.93 -1.66 4.69
C GLY A 296 5.09 -0.17 4.40
N GLU A 297 4.19 0.70 4.89
CA GLU A 297 4.35 2.14 4.70
C GLU A 297 5.52 2.68 5.52
N ILE A 298 6.36 3.50 4.92
CA ILE A 298 7.43 4.21 5.65
C ILE A 298 7.36 5.71 5.42
N ARG A 299 7.86 6.48 6.39
CA ARG A 299 7.98 7.94 6.36
C ARG A 299 9.42 8.38 6.56
N TYR A 300 9.86 9.34 5.77
CA TYR A 300 11.23 9.84 5.81
C TYR A 300 11.36 11.29 5.37
N ILE A 301 12.40 11.97 5.87
CA ILE A 301 12.86 13.27 5.36
C ILE A 301 13.88 13.00 4.26
N THR A 302 13.68 13.58 3.08
CA THR A 302 14.64 13.53 1.97
C THR A 302 15.47 14.81 1.92
N PHE A 303 16.76 14.67 1.64
CA PHE A 303 17.67 15.80 1.41
C PHE A 303 18.06 15.86 -0.07
N ASN A 304 17.94 17.05 -0.66
CA ASN A 304 18.41 17.32 -2.02
C ASN A 304 19.90 17.66 -1.98
N PHE A 305 20.75 16.84 -2.58
CA PHE A 305 22.20 16.99 -2.54
C PHE A 305 22.73 18.23 -3.24
N ASN A 306 21.95 18.83 -4.13
CA ASN A 306 22.26 20.10 -4.77
C ASN A 306 21.95 21.30 -3.88
N THR A 307 20.78 21.34 -3.23
CA THR A 307 20.21 22.56 -2.64
C THR A 307 20.09 22.55 -1.12
N GLN A 308 20.32 21.42 -0.44
CA GLN A 308 20.40 21.35 1.04
C GLN A 308 21.47 22.30 1.58
N PRO A 309 21.50 22.61 2.91
CA PRO A 309 22.61 23.36 3.47
C PRO A 309 23.96 22.72 3.12
N TYR A 310 24.88 23.53 2.58
CA TYR A 310 26.16 23.09 2.03
C TYR A 310 26.07 22.13 0.83
N GLY A 311 24.92 22.05 0.16
CA GLY A 311 24.71 21.23 -1.05
C GLY A 311 25.55 21.69 -2.24
N ALA A 312 25.69 20.81 -3.25
CA ALA A 312 26.66 20.95 -4.34
C ALA A 312 26.50 22.23 -5.18
N THR A 313 25.30 22.80 -5.27
CA THR A 313 25.03 24.05 -6.03
C THR A 313 24.98 25.30 -5.15
N THR A 314 25.14 25.16 -3.84
CA THR A 314 25.15 26.31 -2.92
C THR A 314 26.49 27.04 -2.94
N PRO A 315 26.53 28.35 -2.60
CA PRO A 315 27.79 29.11 -2.54
C PRO A 315 28.82 28.56 -1.54
N GLU A 316 28.35 27.83 -0.52
CA GLU A 316 29.14 27.29 0.60
C GLU A 316 29.24 25.75 0.51
N ALA A 317 29.19 25.19 -0.70
CA ALA A 317 29.19 23.75 -0.93
C ALA A 317 30.33 23.03 -0.19
N ASP A 318 29.98 22.11 0.68
CA ASP A 318 30.91 21.29 1.46
C ASP A 318 30.23 19.97 1.84
N PRO A 319 30.59 18.84 1.21
CA PRO A 319 29.95 17.55 1.46
C PRO A 319 30.06 17.08 2.91
N ALA A 320 31.16 17.39 3.61
CA ALA A 320 31.34 16.97 5.01
C ALA A 320 30.41 17.78 5.93
N LYS A 321 30.24 19.06 5.69
CA LYS A 321 29.28 19.89 6.43
C LYS A 321 27.83 19.49 6.11
N ALA A 322 27.52 19.21 4.85
CA ALA A 322 26.20 18.72 4.45
C ALA A 322 25.84 17.41 5.17
N LEU A 323 26.77 16.45 5.23
CA LEU A 323 26.59 15.21 5.98
C LEU A 323 26.40 15.46 7.48
N ALA A 324 27.19 16.36 8.07
CA ALA A 324 27.04 16.72 9.48
C ALA A 324 25.66 17.34 9.79
N VAL A 325 25.12 18.16 8.89
CA VAL A 325 23.76 18.71 9.04
C VAL A 325 22.70 17.60 8.99
N ARG A 326 22.78 16.67 8.03
CA ARG A 326 21.86 15.52 7.95
C ARG A 326 21.96 14.64 9.21
N GLY A 327 23.20 14.38 9.67
CA GLY A 327 23.43 13.61 10.90
C GLY A 327 22.85 14.29 12.14
N ALA A 328 23.01 15.61 12.27
CA ALA A 328 22.42 16.34 13.38
C ALA A 328 20.88 16.35 13.34
N VAL A 329 20.26 16.36 12.15
CA VAL A 329 18.82 16.16 12.04
C VAL A 329 18.44 14.76 12.51
N ALA A 330 19.17 13.72 12.10
CA ALA A 330 18.93 12.35 12.54
C ALA A 330 19.13 12.13 14.05
N ASP A 331 20.10 12.83 14.65
CA ASP A 331 20.35 12.83 16.11
C ASP A 331 19.20 13.47 16.91
N LEU A 332 18.46 14.43 16.33
CA LEU A 332 17.43 15.21 17.03
C LEU A 332 16.00 14.67 16.83
N ILE A 333 15.75 13.82 15.85
CA ILE A 333 14.41 13.26 15.60
C ILE A 333 14.07 12.24 16.69
N ASP A 334 13.12 12.59 17.55
CA ASP A 334 12.51 11.68 18.51
C ASP A 334 11.34 10.95 17.84
N ARG A 335 11.62 9.74 17.38
CA ARG A 335 10.68 8.88 16.63
C ARG A 335 9.53 8.41 17.50
N GLU A 336 9.83 8.06 18.76
CA GLU A 336 8.83 7.61 19.73
C GLU A 336 7.84 8.73 20.04
N GLU A 337 8.37 9.96 20.26
CA GLU A 337 7.51 11.12 20.51
C GLU A 337 6.55 11.39 19.33
N ILE A 338 7.01 11.28 18.08
CA ILE A 338 6.16 11.46 16.89
C ILE A 338 5.11 10.34 16.80
N ALA A 339 5.51 9.09 17.00
CA ALA A 339 4.61 7.94 16.99
C ALA A 339 3.50 8.07 18.04
N ASP A 340 3.87 8.49 19.26
CA ASP A 340 2.94 8.59 20.39
C ASP A 340 2.05 9.83 20.32
N GLN A 341 2.63 11.01 20.04
CA GLN A 341 1.87 12.27 20.13
C GLN A 341 1.00 12.52 18.89
N VAL A 342 1.51 12.19 17.70
CA VAL A 342 0.80 12.45 16.44
C VAL A 342 -0.02 11.23 16.01
N TYR A 343 0.61 10.05 16.04
CA TYR A 343 0.04 8.85 15.45
C TYR A 343 -0.62 7.89 16.44
N LYS A 344 -0.51 8.16 17.76
CA LYS A 344 -1.24 7.40 18.80
C LYS A 344 -1.04 5.88 18.71
N GLY A 345 0.17 5.45 18.31
CA GLY A 345 0.53 4.06 18.14
C GLY A 345 0.02 3.42 16.83
N THR A 346 -0.53 4.18 15.88
CA THR A 346 -0.82 3.67 14.52
C THR A 346 0.40 3.70 13.60
N TYR A 347 1.51 4.22 14.08
CA TYR A 347 2.85 4.15 13.49
C TYR A 347 3.84 3.76 14.57
N THR A 348 4.92 3.10 14.15
CA THR A 348 6.04 2.71 15.02
C THR A 348 7.34 3.38 14.57
N PRO A 349 8.30 3.62 15.47
CA PRO A 349 9.63 4.11 15.12
C PRO A 349 10.32 3.22 14.07
N LEU A 350 10.95 3.83 13.07
CA LEU A 350 11.73 3.16 12.05
C LEU A 350 13.19 3.62 12.09
N TYR A 351 14.11 2.67 12.22
CA TYR A 351 15.55 2.94 12.37
C TYR A 351 16.39 2.46 11.19
N SER A 352 15.76 2.09 10.08
CA SER A 352 16.40 1.73 8.83
C SER A 352 15.48 2.00 7.64
N TYR A 353 15.80 1.48 6.46
CA TYR A 353 15.11 1.78 5.21
C TYR A 353 14.10 0.70 4.84
N VAL A 354 14.37 -0.55 5.20
CA VAL A 354 13.46 -1.68 5.02
C VAL A 354 12.59 -1.82 6.26
N PRO A 355 11.25 -1.83 6.12
CA PRO A 355 10.34 -1.93 7.26
C PRO A 355 10.51 -3.24 8.03
N GLU A 356 10.29 -3.18 9.34
CA GLU A 356 10.16 -4.38 10.16
C GLU A 356 9.05 -5.28 9.62
N GLY A 357 9.31 -6.59 9.58
CA GLY A 357 8.40 -7.59 9.00
C GLY A 357 8.78 -8.04 7.60
N LEU A 358 9.75 -7.37 6.94
CA LEU A 358 10.34 -7.83 5.68
C LEU A 358 11.72 -8.45 5.89
N THR A 359 12.07 -9.44 5.06
CA THR A 359 13.39 -10.07 5.07
C THR A 359 14.49 -9.04 4.80
N GLY A 360 15.51 -9.01 5.64
CA GLY A 360 16.64 -8.07 5.54
C GLY A 360 16.42 -6.74 6.27
N ALA A 361 15.33 -6.56 7.02
CA ALA A 361 15.15 -5.38 7.89
C ALA A 361 16.26 -5.28 8.94
N THR A 362 16.75 -4.05 9.18
CA THR A 362 17.84 -3.73 10.14
C THR A 362 17.47 -2.52 11.00
N ASP A 363 18.33 -2.22 11.97
CA ASP A 363 18.29 -1.00 12.79
C ASP A 363 19.52 -0.11 12.51
N SER A 364 19.98 -0.01 11.28
CA SER A 364 21.27 0.58 10.89
C SER A 364 21.49 2.01 11.41
N LEU A 365 20.43 2.81 11.56
CA LEU A 365 20.55 4.17 12.11
C LEU A 365 20.69 4.22 13.63
N LYS A 366 20.18 3.21 14.35
CA LYS A 366 20.06 3.24 15.81
C LYS A 366 21.41 3.40 16.52
N GLY A 367 22.43 2.71 16.02
CA GLY A 367 23.79 2.80 16.57
C GLY A 367 24.63 3.96 16.04
N LEU A 368 24.17 4.72 15.04
CA LEU A 368 24.91 5.78 14.37
C LEU A 368 24.47 7.18 14.80
N TYR A 369 23.21 7.32 15.21
CA TYR A 369 22.56 8.61 15.49
C TYR A 369 21.79 8.59 16.81
N GLY A 370 21.56 9.80 17.35
CA GLY A 370 20.91 9.97 18.64
C GLY A 370 21.75 9.43 19.79
N ASP A 371 21.09 8.88 20.80
CA ASP A 371 21.73 8.32 22.01
C ASP A 371 22.33 6.90 21.81
N GLY A 372 22.24 6.36 20.58
CA GLY A 372 22.69 5.01 20.23
C GLY A 372 21.71 3.89 20.62
N GLU A 373 20.58 4.21 21.22
CA GLU A 373 19.51 3.28 21.62
C GLU A 373 18.19 3.60 20.94
N GLY A 374 18.14 4.68 20.12
CA GLY A 374 16.99 5.11 19.33
C GLY A 374 16.36 6.43 19.79
N GLY A 375 16.75 6.96 20.93
CA GLY A 375 16.33 8.28 21.42
C GLY A 375 17.09 9.43 20.79
N ALA A 376 16.49 10.64 20.83
CA ALA A 376 17.17 11.85 20.39
C ALA A 376 18.32 12.26 21.33
N ASP A 377 19.40 12.85 20.78
CA ASP A 377 20.55 13.35 21.53
C ASP A 377 21.02 14.72 21.01
N ALA A 378 20.73 15.76 21.80
CA ALA A 378 21.11 17.13 21.49
C ALA A 378 22.64 17.38 21.61
N ASP A 379 23.31 16.68 22.51
CA ASP A 379 24.75 16.80 22.67
C ASP A 379 25.49 16.16 21.49
N ALA A 380 25.05 15.00 21.04
CA ALA A 380 25.57 14.34 19.84
C ALA A 380 25.39 15.21 18.56
N ALA A 381 24.23 15.82 18.39
CA ALA A 381 23.97 16.76 17.29
C ALA A 381 24.91 17.97 17.33
N ALA A 382 25.10 18.58 18.52
CA ALA A 382 25.96 19.73 18.70
C ALA A 382 27.44 19.38 18.42
N GLU A 383 27.93 18.27 18.95
CA GLU A 383 29.30 17.78 18.75
C GLU A 383 29.57 17.47 17.25
N ARG A 384 28.61 16.91 16.55
CA ARG A 384 28.70 16.61 15.11
C ARG A 384 28.84 17.88 14.28
N LEU A 385 28.01 18.90 14.53
CA LEU A 385 28.07 20.18 13.83
C LEU A 385 29.37 20.93 14.14
N GLU A 386 29.80 20.97 15.44
CA GLU A 386 31.04 21.60 15.83
C GLU A 386 32.27 20.94 15.19
N ALA A 387 32.33 19.60 15.20
CA ALA A 387 33.43 18.83 14.61
C ALA A 387 33.58 19.09 13.10
N ALA A 388 32.49 19.31 12.41
CA ALA A 388 32.49 19.66 10.98
C ALA A 388 32.72 21.17 10.72
N GLY A 389 32.75 22.02 11.77
CA GLY A 389 32.86 23.46 11.64
C GLY A 389 31.64 24.11 11.01
N VAL A 390 30.44 23.58 11.30
CA VAL A 390 29.16 24.16 10.90
C VAL A 390 28.77 25.26 11.89
N GLU A 391 28.43 26.43 11.37
CA GLU A 391 27.93 27.53 12.20
C GLU A 391 26.44 27.30 12.54
N THR A 392 26.09 27.51 13.82
CA THR A 392 24.70 27.36 14.33
C THR A 392 24.11 28.73 14.70
N PRO A 393 22.77 28.94 14.55
CA PRO A 393 21.79 27.94 14.08
C PRO A 393 21.87 27.73 12.57
N VAL A 394 21.77 26.46 12.15
CA VAL A 394 21.65 26.10 10.73
C VAL A 394 20.27 26.51 10.22
N GLN A 395 20.22 27.20 9.07
CA GLN A 395 18.95 27.52 8.42
C GLN A 395 18.51 26.30 7.59
N LEU A 396 17.44 25.65 7.99
CA LEU A 396 16.88 24.48 7.32
C LEU A 396 15.51 24.82 6.72
N SER A 397 15.40 24.73 5.39
CA SER A 397 14.11 24.80 4.70
C SER A 397 13.53 23.39 4.64
N LEU A 398 12.35 23.19 5.22
CA LEU A 398 11.69 21.90 5.30
C LEU A 398 10.28 22.01 4.70
N GLN A 399 9.99 21.15 3.70
CA GLN A 399 8.74 21.15 2.97
C GLN A 399 7.95 19.87 3.25
N TYR A 400 6.60 19.97 3.36
CA TYR A 400 5.73 18.81 3.42
C TYR A 400 4.50 18.96 2.52
N SER A 401 3.84 17.84 2.19
CA SER A 401 2.55 17.83 1.50
C SER A 401 1.42 17.75 2.53
N ASN A 402 0.39 18.58 2.36
CA ASN A 402 -0.73 18.67 3.31
C ASN A 402 -1.93 17.80 2.95
N ASP A 403 -1.90 17.12 1.81
CA ASP A 403 -3.05 16.39 1.25
C ASP A 403 -2.72 14.95 0.75
N HIS A 404 -1.44 14.54 0.74
CA HIS A 404 -1.04 13.24 0.21
C HIS A 404 -0.79 12.18 1.30
N TYR A 405 -0.06 12.56 2.35
CA TYR A 405 0.33 11.61 3.42
C TYR A 405 -0.63 11.63 4.62
N GLY A 406 -1.84 12.11 4.42
CA GLY A 406 -2.90 12.16 5.42
C GLY A 406 -2.95 13.45 6.24
N PRO A 407 -4.03 13.62 7.02
CA PRO A 407 -4.33 14.88 7.71
C PRO A 407 -3.34 15.21 8.83
N SER A 408 -2.62 14.22 9.36
CA SER A 408 -1.64 14.41 10.46
C SER A 408 -0.31 15.00 10.00
N SER A 409 -0.03 15.11 8.69
CA SER A 409 1.27 15.62 8.18
C SER A 409 1.62 17.01 8.70
N GLY A 410 0.63 17.88 8.92
CA GLY A 410 0.86 19.22 9.49
C GLY A 410 1.31 19.18 10.95
N GLU A 411 0.73 18.31 11.77
CA GLU A 411 1.10 18.12 13.19
C GLU A 411 2.45 17.41 13.29
N GLU A 412 2.69 16.40 12.46
CA GLU A 412 3.96 15.67 12.34
C GLU A 412 5.13 16.63 12.07
N TYR A 413 5.01 17.44 11.02
CA TYR A 413 6.08 18.36 10.65
C TYR A 413 6.22 19.57 11.56
N ALA A 414 5.15 19.99 12.24
CA ALA A 414 5.26 20.97 13.33
C ALA A 414 6.06 20.40 14.52
N LEU A 415 5.83 19.15 14.92
CA LEU A 415 6.58 18.49 15.98
C LEU A 415 8.05 18.28 15.60
N ILE A 416 8.34 17.81 14.38
CA ILE A 416 9.71 17.70 13.85
C ILE A 416 10.43 19.05 13.91
N LYS A 417 9.77 20.14 13.48
CA LYS A 417 10.32 21.49 13.61
C LYS A 417 10.63 21.86 15.07
N ASP A 418 9.71 21.58 15.98
CA ASP A 418 9.89 21.89 17.41
C ASP A 418 11.07 21.09 17.99
N GLN A 419 11.23 19.82 17.65
CA GLN A 419 12.37 18.98 18.03
C GLN A 419 13.70 19.59 17.55
N LEU A 420 13.78 19.97 16.27
CA LEU A 420 14.98 20.55 15.68
C LEU A 420 15.35 21.93 16.27
N GLU A 421 14.35 22.78 16.55
CA GLU A 421 14.56 24.13 17.08
C GLU A 421 14.79 24.18 18.61
N SER A 422 14.33 23.15 19.35
CA SER A 422 14.38 23.12 20.83
C SER A 422 15.78 23.32 21.43
N THR A 423 16.80 22.89 20.68
CA THR A 423 18.21 22.96 21.09
C THR A 423 18.90 24.27 20.69
N GLY A 424 18.28 25.06 19.79
CA GLY A 424 18.89 26.26 19.20
C GLY A 424 19.94 25.96 18.13
N LEU A 425 20.12 24.69 17.72
CA LEU A 425 21.06 24.30 16.68
C LEU A 425 20.51 24.56 15.28
N PHE A 426 19.18 24.60 15.14
CA PHE A 426 18.48 24.85 13.87
C PHE A 426 17.51 26.02 13.98
N THR A 427 17.26 26.65 12.84
CA THR A 427 16.09 27.48 12.57
C THR A 427 15.39 26.91 11.35
N VAL A 428 14.15 26.46 11.51
CA VAL A 428 13.43 25.72 10.48
C VAL A 428 12.39 26.62 9.81
N ASP A 429 12.55 26.83 8.50
CA ASP A 429 11.53 27.42 7.64
C ASP A 429 10.62 26.30 7.12
N LEU A 430 9.52 26.06 7.82
CA LEU A 430 8.55 25.01 7.51
C LEU A 430 7.50 25.53 6.53
N GLN A 431 7.35 24.88 5.39
CA GLN A 431 6.42 25.23 4.34
C GLN A 431 5.60 24.03 3.87
N THR A 432 4.47 24.28 3.21
CA THR A 432 3.58 23.25 2.68
C THR A 432 3.10 23.57 1.29
N THR A 433 2.91 22.52 0.47
CA THR A 433 2.38 22.61 -0.89
C THR A 433 1.46 21.40 -1.14
N GLU A 434 0.41 21.58 -1.94
CA GLU A 434 -0.46 20.49 -2.39
C GLU A 434 0.29 19.51 -3.31
N TRP A 435 -0.13 18.24 -3.35
CA TRP A 435 0.67 17.15 -3.92
C TRP A 435 1.01 17.32 -5.40
N VAL A 436 0.07 17.75 -6.23
CA VAL A 436 0.31 17.86 -7.69
C VAL A 436 1.44 18.83 -8.01
N GLN A 437 1.52 19.95 -7.30
CA GLN A 437 2.62 20.89 -7.41
C GLN A 437 3.87 20.39 -6.70
N TYR A 438 3.70 19.80 -5.52
CA TYR A 438 4.77 19.23 -4.72
C TYR A 438 5.60 18.19 -5.48
N ALA A 439 4.93 17.26 -6.16
CA ALA A 439 5.57 16.21 -6.95
C ALA A 439 6.46 16.75 -8.07
N LYS A 440 6.10 17.89 -8.68
CA LYS A 440 6.90 18.57 -9.70
C LYS A 440 8.09 19.33 -9.12
N ASP A 441 7.85 20.03 -8.01
CA ASP A 441 8.84 20.92 -7.40
C ASP A 441 9.98 20.13 -6.75
N ARG A 442 9.69 18.99 -6.09
CA ARG A 442 10.70 18.16 -5.44
C ARG A 442 11.76 17.64 -6.39
N THR A 443 11.38 17.29 -7.62
CA THR A 443 12.29 16.79 -8.66
C THR A 443 12.94 17.90 -9.49
N SER A 444 12.63 19.17 -9.18
CA SER A 444 13.13 20.36 -9.90
C SER A 444 14.06 21.22 -9.02
N ASP A 445 14.68 20.64 -8.00
CA ASP A 445 15.61 21.30 -7.08
C ASP A 445 15.00 22.48 -6.27
N VAL A 446 13.65 22.52 -6.14
CA VAL A 446 12.98 23.60 -5.41
C VAL A 446 13.12 23.42 -3.90
N TYR A 447 13.07 22.18 -3.41
CA TYR A 447 13.07 21.87 -1.98
C TYR A 447 14.41 21.33 -1.50
N PRO A 448 15.11 22.04 -0.58
CA PRO A 448 16.37 21.57 0.02
C PRO A 448 16.23 20.34 0.89
N SER A 449 15.13 20.26 1.65
CA SER A 449 14.71 19.06 2.39
C SER A 449 13.20 18.96 2.42
N TYR A 450 12.68 17.73 2.36
CA TYR A 450 11.23 17.54 2.17
C TYR A 450 10.74 16.18 2.65
N GLN A 451 9.43 16.12 2.94
CA GLN A 451 8.69 14.90 3.28
C GLN A 451 8.58 13.98 2.08
N LEU A 452 8.82 12.69 2.28
CA LEU A 452 8.23 11.64 1.46
C LEU A 452 7.84 10.44 2.33
N GLY A 453 7.11 9.54 1.74
CA GLY A 453 6.77 8.23 2.25
C GLY A 453 6.73 7.24 1.10
N TRP A 454 6.55 5.97 1.42
CA TRP A 454 6.42 4.91 0.45
C TRP A 454 5.37 3.90 0.88
N PHE A 455 4.52 3.50 -0.04
CA PHE A 455 3.65 2.33 0.09
C PHE A 455 4.22 1.25 -0.82
N PRO A 456 4.44 0.02 -0.35
CA PRO A 456 5.13 -0.98 -1.15
C PRO A 456 4.27 -1.45 -2.32
N ASP A 457 4.94 -1.65 -3.47
CA ASP A 457 4.35 -2.27 -4.65
C ASP A 457 4.33 -3.79 -4.54
N TYR A 458 5.34 -4.33 -3.85
CA TYR A 458 5.52 -5.75 -3.56
C TYR A 458 6.32 -5.93 -2.25
N SER A 459 6.24 -7.12 -1.67
CA SER A 459 6.74 -7.43 -0.32
C SER A 459 8.21 -7.82 -0.30
N ASP A 460 9.09 -7.01 -0.88
CA ASP A 460 10.54 -7.27 -0.93
C ASP A 460 11.33 -6.02 -0.52
N ALA A 461 12.47 -6.23 0.15
CA ALA A 461 13.38 -5.16 0.55
C ALA A 461 13.85 -4.30 -0.63
N ASP A 462 13.98 -4.87 -1.84
CA ASP A 462 14.38 -4.14 -3.03
C ASP A 462 13.44 -2.97 -3.33
N ASN A 463 12.14 -3.10 -3.03
CA ASN A 463 11.15 -2.03 -3.22
C ASN A 463 11.42 -0.77 -2.38
N TYR A 464 12.29 -0.88 -1.37
CA TYR A 464 12.70 0.22 -0.49
C TYR A 464 14.15 0.67 -0.73
N LEU A 465 14.89 -0.03 -1.60
CA LEU A 465 16.32 0.23 -1.85
C LEU A 465 16.56 0.74 -3.27
N THR A 466 16.21 -0.03 -4.28
CA THR A 466 16.45 0.30 -5.69
C THR A 466 15.80 1.62 -6.11
N PRO A 467 14.50 1.88 -5.83
CA PRO A 467 13.85 3.13 -6.26
C PRO A 467 14.42 4.38 -5.59
N PHE A 468 15.10 4.25 -4.44
CA PHE A 468 15.51 5.39 -3.63
C PHE A 468 17.01 5.67 -3.63
N PHE A 469 17.84 4.66 -3.87
CA PHE A 469 19.28 4.77 -3.64
C PHE A 469 20.12 4.42 -4.87
N LEU A 470 19.56 3.82 -5.91
CA LEU A 470 20.25 3.67 -7.18
C LEU A 470 20.41 5.04 -7.86
N THR A 471 21.50 5.27 -8.59
CA THR A 471 21.70 6.50 -9.37
C THR A 471 20.51 6.75 -10.30
N ASP A 472 20.10 8.02 -10.45
CA ASP A 472 18.90 8.46 -11.17
C ASP A 472 17.58 7.93 -10.55
N ASN A 473 17.56 7.77 -9.23
CA ASN A 473 16.45 7.24 -8.45
C ASN A 473 15.17 8.09 -8.51
N PHE A 474 14.06 7.50 -8.05
CA PHE A 474 12.74 8.13 -7.98
C PHE A 474 12.71 9.43 -7.14
N LEU A 475 13.57 9.56 -6.13
CA LEU A 475 13.61 10.76 -5.30
C LEU A 475 14.01 12.00 -6.10
N GLY A 476 14.86 11.84 -7.13
CA GLY A 476 15.42 12.95 -7.88
C GLY A 476 16.29 13.89 -7.02
N ASN A 477 16.84 13.37 -5.93
CA ASN A 477 17.56 14.14 -4.91
C ASN A 477 19.08 14.23 -5.16
N HIS A 478 19.56 13.70 -6.28
CA HIS A 478 20.97 13.67 -6.71
C HIS A 478 21.89 12.87 -5.80
N TYR A 479 21.36 11.93 -5.03
CA TYR A 479 22.19 10.95 -4.33
C TYR A 479 22.85 10.01 -5.35
N ASP A 480 24.15 9.83 -5.23
CA ASP A 480 24.94 8.92 -6.07
C ASP A 480 26.12 8.38 -5.25
N ASN A 481 26.10 7.07 -4.99
CA ASN A 481 27.19 6.34 -4.32
C ASN A 481 27.44 5.04 -5.08
N GLN A 482 28.62 4.92 -5.70
CA GLN A 482 28.98 3.77 -6.53
C GLN A 482 28.98 2.46 -5.75
N GLU A 483 29.38 2.45 -4.48
CA GLU A 483 29.36 1.25 -3.64
C GLU A 483 27.91 0.79 -3.40
N VAL A 484 27.01 1.71 -3.09
CA VAL A 484 25.58 1.42 -2.93
C VAL A 484 24.96 0.93 -4.23
N ASN A 485 25.30 1.56 -5.37
CA ASN A 485 24.85 1.12 -6.69
C ASN A 485 25.30 -0.33 -6.98
N ASP A 486 26.57 -0.64 -6.72
CA ASP A 486 27.11 -1.97 -6.97
C ASP A 486 26.43 -3.03 -6.09
N LEU A 487 26.18 -2.74 -4.81
CA LEU A 487 25.48 -3.63 -3.88
C LEU A 487 24.01 -3.84 -4.29
N ILE A 488 23.29 -2.79 -4.68
CA ILE A 488 21.91 -2.87 -5.16
C ILE A 488 21.82 -3.76 -6.40
N LEU A 489 22.67 -3.53 -7.38
CA LEU A 489 22.69 -4.33 -8.60
C LEU A 489 23.11 -5.78 -8.33
N GLN A 490 23.97 -6.02 -7.35
CA GLN A 490 24.38 -7.37 -6.96
C GLN A 490 23.27 -8.12 -6.24
N GLN A 491 22.57 -7.50 -5.26
CA GLN A 491 21.48 -8.17 -4.55
C GLN A 491 20.36 -8.59 -5.49
N ALA A 492 20.03 -7.75 -6.50
CA ALA A 492 18.96 -8.03 -7.46
C ALA A 492 19.17 -9.31 -8.27
N VAL A 493 20.42 -9.77 -8.40
CA VAL A 493 20.78 -10.98 -9.18
C VAL A 493 21.36 -12.11 -8.31
N THR A 494 21.36 -11.96 -6.99
CA THR A 494 21.90 -12.97 -6.06
C THR A 494 20.84 -14.01 -5.73
N VAL A 495 21.02 -15.24 -6.21
CA VAL A 495 20.06 -16.35 -6.09
C VAL A 495 20.03 -16.96 -4.68
N ASP A 496 21.19 -17.02 -3.99
CA ASP A 496 21.22 -17.56 -2.61
C ASP A 496 20.53 -16.57 -1.64
N PRO A 497 19.47 -16.99 -0.95
CA PRO A 497 18.68 -16.07 -0.09
C PRO A 497 19.50 -15.49 1.06
N ALA A 498 20.43 -16.25 1.65
CA ALA A 498 21.24 -15.77 2.78
C ALA A 498 22.30 -14.76 2.32
N GLU A 499 22.92 -14.99 1.14
CA GLU A 499 23.85 -14.04 0.53
C GLU A 499 23.11 -12.76 0.11
N ARG A 500 21.89 -12.87 -0.46
CA ARG A 500 21.05 -11.73 -0.83
C ARG A 500 20.67 -10.91 0.40
N THR A 501 20.21 -11.54 1.47
CA THR A 501 19.89 -10.87 2.74
C THR A 501 21.08 -10.09 3.28
N ALA A 502 22.27 -10.70 3.28
CA ALA A 502 23.48 -10.02 3.75
C ALA A 502 23.86 -8.79 2.88
N LEU A 503 23.57 -8.81 1.58
CA LEU A 503 23.75 -7.64 0.70
C LEU A 503 22.73 -6.54 1.01
N ILE A 504 21.47 -6.92 1.24
CA ILE A 504 20.38 -5.98 1.64
C ILE A 504 20.74 -5.27 2.96
N GLU A 505 21.27 -5.99 3.94
CA GLU A 505 21.76 -5.40 5.21
C GLU A 505 22.92 -4.44 4.96
N GLN A 506 23.91 -4.83 4.13
CA GLN A 506 25.04 -3.95 3.79
C GLN A 506 24.63 -2.68 3.06
N ILE A 507 23.63 -2.74 2.17
CA ILE A 507 23.09 -1.55 1.51
C ILE A 507 22.53 -0.57 2.54
N GLN A 508 21.73 -1.07 3.49
CA GLN A 508 21.14 -0.23 4.53
C GLN A 508 22.21 0.43 5.41
N ASP A 509 23.26 -0.31 5.79
CA ASP A 509 24.39 0.24 6.56
C ASP A 509 25.14 1.34 5.78
N ALA A 510 25.39 1.13 4.49
CA ALA A 510 26.06 2.12 3.65
C ALA A 510 25.21 3.39 3.47
N VAL A 511 23.92 3.22 3.18
CA VAL A 511 23.00 4.37 3.04
C VAL A 511 22.79 5.09 4.37
N ALA A 512 22.74 4.38 5.48
CA ALA A 512 22.66 4.98 6.82
C ALA A 512 23.88 5.88 7.13
N ALA A 513 25.07 5.52 6.66
CA ALA A 513 26.26 6.34 6.80
C ALA A 513 26.20 7.63 5.95
N ASP A 514 25.53 7.60 4.80
CA ASP A 514 25.40 8.73 3.88
C ASP A 514 24.20 9.64 4.20
N LEU A 515 23.13 9.08 4.77
CA LEU A 515 21.87 9.77 5.10
C LEU A 515 21.28 10.57 3.94
N SER A 516 21.07 9.95 2.78
CA SER A 516 20.34 10.66 1.71
C SER A 516 18.90 10.93 2.09
N THR A 517 18.35 10.08 2.95
CA THR A 517 17.08 10.25 3.64
C THR A 517 17.22 9.91 5.13
N VAL A 518 16.33 10.44 5.96
CA VAL A 518 16.20 10.08 7.39
C VAL A 518 14.85 9.40 7.56
N PRO A 519 14.77 8.07 7.55
CA PRO A 519 13.56 7.35 7.91
C PRO A 519 13.28 7.50 9.40
N TYR A 520 12.00 7.64 9.75
CA TYR A 520 11.64 7.87 11.15
C TYR A 520 10.39 7.10 11.60
N LEU A 521 9.45 6.77 10.71
CA LEU A 521 8.25 6.01 11.06
C LEU A 521 7.94 4.94 10.04
N GLN A 522 7.39 3.83 10.54
CA GLN A 522 6.71 2.77 9.80
C GLN A 522 5.24 2.76 10.19
N GLY A 523 4.33 2.78 9.21
CA GLY A 523 2.91 2.68 9.44
C GLY A 523 2.52 1.28 9.91
N ALA A 524 1.73 1.17 10.97
CA ALA A 524 1.07 -0.08 11.31
C ALA A 524 -0.15 -0.28 10.38
N GLN A 525 -0.43 -1.53 9.99
CA GLN A 525 -1.76 -1.84 9.48
C GLN A 525 -2.72 -1.95 10.66
N VAL A 526 -3.85 -1.24 10.60
CA VAL A 526 -4.81 -1.23 11.70
C VAL A 526 -6.19 -1.57 11.15
N ALA A 527 -6.83 -2.56 11.77
CA ALA A 527 -8.23 -2.88 11.58
C ALA A 527 -9.01 -2.66 12.89
N VAL A 528 -10.17 -2.02 12.80
CA VAL A 528 -11.14 -1.97 13.90
C VAL A 528 -12.25 -2.93 13.58
N VAL A 529 -12.46 -3.93 14.43
CA VAL A 529 -13.40 -5.02 14.18
C VAL A 529 -14.40 -5.17 15.31
N GLY A 530 -15.62 -5.64 15.02
CA GLY A 530 -16.61 -6.02 16.02
C GLY A 530 -16.06 -7.04 17.00
N ALA A 531 -16.59 -7.09 18.23
CA ALA A 531 -16.07 -7.94 19.30
C ALA A 531 -16.15 -9.45 18.97
N ASP A 532 -17.05 -9.85 18.07
CA ASP A 532 -17.27 -11.21 17.58
C ASP A 532 -16.54 -11.52 16.25
N VAL A 533 -15.88 -10.54 15.63
CA VAL A 533 -15.07 -10.77 14.44
C VAL A 533 -13.70 -11.34 14.81
N THR A 534 -13.25 -12.32 14.04
CA THR A 534 -11.97 -13.01 14.17
C THR A 534 -11.23 -13.05 12.83
N GLY A 535 -9.91 -13.29 12.86
CA GLY A 535 -9.06 -13.47 11.68
C GLY A 535 -8.49 -12.18 11.09
N ALA A 536 -8.80 -11.01 11.65
CA ALA A 536 -8.16 -9.76 11.22
C ALA A 536 -6.65 -9.79 11.50
N GLU A 537 -6.24 -10.33 12.65
CA GLU A 537 -4.85 -10.54 13.03
C GLU A 537 -4.07 -11.44 12.07
N ASP A 538 -4.77 -12.36 11.40
CA ASP A 538 -4.17 -13.28 10.44
C ASP A 538 -3.85 -12.64 9.09
N THR A 539 -4.37 -11.43 8.80
CA THR A 539 -4.24 -10.77 7.49
C THR A 539 -3.56 -9.41 7.53
N LEU A 540 -3.13 -8.95 8.71
CA LEU A 540 -2.35 -7.71 8.85
C LEU A 540 -0.85 -8.05 8.79
N ASP A 541 -0.21 -7.74 7.67
CA ASP A 541 1.22 -7.96 7.44
C ASP A 541 1.84 -6.87 6.56
N ALA A 542 3.16 -6.90 6.41
CA ALA A 542 3.91 -5.91 5.64
C ALA A 542 3.64 -5.97 4.11
N SER A 543 2.89 -6.96 3.60
CA SER A 543 2.50 -7.02 2.18
C SER A 543 1.48 -5.97 1.80
N PHE A 544 0.88 -5.30 2.78
CA PHE A 544 -0.14 -4.27 2.59
C PHE A 544 -1.43 -4.77 1.93
N LYS A 545 -1.69 -6.07 2.02
CA LYS A 545 -2.87 -6.72 1.46
C LYS A 545 -3.81 -7.15 2.58
N PHE A 546 -5.01 -6.59 2.62
CA PHE A 546 -6.04 -7.01 3.57
C PHE A 546 -7.00 -8.01 2.91
N ARG A 547 -6.91 -9.28 3.33
CA ARG A 547 -7.61 -10.37 2.67
C ARG A 547 -8.87 -10.77 3.43
N TYR A 548 -10.01 -10.59 2.81
CA TYR A 548 -11.34 -10.85 3.40
C TYR A 548 -11.56 -12.32 3.76
N GLY A 549 -10.92 -13.25 3.04
CA GLY A 549 -11.06 -14.69 3.26
C GLY A 549 -10.57 -15.18 4.63
N ALA A 550 -9.75 -14.39 5.35
CA ALA A 550 -9.33 -14.69 6.71
C ALA A 550 -10.40 -14.35 7.77
N LEU A 551 -11.33 -13.46 7.46
CA LEU A 551 -12.31 -12.92 8.40
C LEU A 551 -13.46 -13.89 8.63
N ALA A 552 -13.97 -13.95 9.86
CA ALA A 552 -15.18 -14.69 10.22
C ALA A 552 -15.89 -14.03 11.41
N ILE A 553 -17.23 -14.15 11.46
CA ILE A 553 -18.04 -13.85 12.65
C ILE A 553 -18.06 -15.12 13.51
N GLY A 554 -17.62 -15.01 14.78
CA GLY A 554 -17.47 -16.12 15.74
C GLY A 554 -18.72 -16.41 16.55
#